data_53f2732b92ce4119a4a004930b814c2b
#
_entry.id   53f2732b92ce4119a4a004930b814c2b
#
_cell.length_a   1.000
_cell.length_b   1.000
_cell.length_c   1.000
_cell.angle_alpha   90.00
_cell.angle_beta   90.00
_cell.angle_gamma   90.00
#
_symmetry.space_group_name_H-M   'P 1'
#
loop_
_entity.id
_entity.type
_entity.pdbx_description
1 polymer ?
#
loop_
_entity_poly.entity_id
_entity_poly.type
_entity_poly.pdbx_seq_one_letter_code
_entity_poly.pdbx_strand_id
1 'polypeptide(L)'
;RIALLLVRLCGGDSSRRLVFGFMLASASLSMWISNTSTTLMLLPVALAILEKSKDPRLATPLLLGIAYAASIGGIATPIGTPTNMAFMAVYSEVSDVPVSFVQWMGWALPVVLLMLPIAALWITRGIGHQGSVELPNPGPWRKNERRVLTVFLLTALLWVTRKGPWGGWSSWLDLPYTNDAMVAFLA
;
A
#
# COMPACT_ATOMS: atom_id res chain seq x y z
N ARG A 1 -8.76 9.46 2.68
CA ARG A 1 -7.99 10.66 3.08
C ARG A 1 -6.49 10.45 2.96
N ILE A 2 -5.92 9.38 3.50
CA ILE A 2 -4.50 9.06 3.38
C ILE A 2 -4.08 9.08 1.90
N ALA A 3 -4.85 8.42 1.02
CA ALA A 3 -4.59 8.43 -0.41
C ALA A 3 -4.55 9.84 -1.00
N LEU A 4 -5.53 10.71 -0.67
CA LEU A 4 -5.55 12.09 -1.14
C LEU A 4 -4.38 12.92 -0.60
N LEU A 5 -3.96 12.66 0.64
CA LEU A 5 -2.77 13.30 1.20
C LEU A 5 -1.50 12.89 0.45
N LEU A 6 -1.33 11.60 0.17
CA LEU A 6 -0.20 11.08 -0.61
C LEU A 6 -0.17 11.66 -2.03
N VAL A 7 -1.34 11.71 -2.69
CA VAL A 7 -1.46 12.33 -4.02
C VAL A 7 -1.08 13.81 -3.99
N ARG A 8 -1.51 14.55 -2.96
CA ARG A 8 -1.15 15.97 -2.79
C ARG A 8 0.34 16.19 -2.53
N LEU A 9 0.96 15.32 -1.73
CA LEU A 9 2.40 15.38 -1.47
C LEU A 9 3.24 15.19 -2.74
N CYS A 10 2.75 14.38 -3.68
CA CYS A 10 3.41 14.18 -4.97
C CYS A 10 3.21 15.37 -5.93
N GLY A 11 2.30 16.30 -5.65
CA GLY A 11 2.02 17.49 -6.44
C GLY A 11 0.98 17.25 -7.53
N GLY A 12 -0.13 18.03 -7.51
CA GLY A 12 -1.20 17.98 -8.51
C GLY A 12 -0.94 18.79 -9.78
N ASP A 13 0.25 19.40 -9.90
CA ASP A 13 0.56 20.38 -10.95
C ASP A 13 0.82 19.77 -12.35
N SER A 14 0.90 18.43 -12.42
CA SER A 14 1.20 17.70 -13.66
C SER A 14 0.47 16.36 -13.66
N SER A 15 -0.12 16.00 -14.81
CA SER A 15 -0.77 14.69 -15.01
C SER A 15 0.12 13.51 -14.63
N ARG A 16 1.43 13.57 -14.88
CA ARG A 16 2.39 12.53 -14.48
C ARG A 16 2.53 12.41 -12.97
N ARG A 17 2.67 13.55 -12.27
CA ARG A 17 2.78 13.56 -10.81
C ARG A 17 1.50 13.07 -10.15
N LEU A 18 0.36 13.41 -10.74
CA LEU A 18 -0.94 12.92 -10.30
C LEU A 18 -1.01 11.39 -10.36
N VAL A 19 -0.66 10.79 -11.53
CA VAL A 19 -0.62 9.33 -11.70
C VAL A 19 0.34 8.71 -10.70
N PHE A 20 1.55 9.24 -10.56
CA PHE A 20 2.53 8.74 -9.59
C PHE A 20 2.02 8.82 -8.16
N GLY A 21 1.36 9.91 -7.77
CA GLY A 21 0.75 10.06 -6.45
C GLY A 21 -0.34 9.02 -6.18
N PHE A 22 -1.19 8.73 -7.18
CA PHE A 22 -2.17 7.65 -7.09
C PHE A 22 -1.53 6.27 -7.02
N MET A 23 -0.47 6.03 -7.77
CA MET A 23 0.29 4.78 -7.70
C MET A 23 0.93 4.60 -6.33
N LEU A 24 1.55 5.62 -5.77
CA LEU A 24 2.14 5.59 -4.44
C LEU A 24 1.06 5.33 -3.37
N ALA A 25 -0.07 6.02 -3.46
CA ALA A 25 -1.21 5.82 -2.56
C ALA A 25 -1.76 4.39 -2.67
N SER A 26 -1.94 3.90 -3.89
CA SER A 26 -2.42 2.54 -4.16
C SER A 26 -1.47 1.48 -3.60
N ALA A 27 -0.17 1.59 -3.89
CA ALA A 27 0.83 0.67 -3.36
C ALA A 27 0.88 0.67 -1.83
N SER A 28 0.91 1.86 -1.21
CA SER A 28 0.97 1.99 0.25
C SER A 28 -0.26 1.42 0.97
N LEU A 29 -1.45 1.57 0.39
CA LEU A 29 -2.67 0.99 0.94
C LEU A 29 -2.72 -0.52 0.71
N SER A 30 -2.33 -0.98 -0.48
CA SER A 30 -2.36 -2.39 -0.85
C SER A 30 -1.35 -3.26 -0.09
N MET A 31 -0.36 -2.66 0.53
CA MET A 31 0.52 -3.36 1.48
C MET A 31 -0.26 -3.96 2.67
N TRP A 32 -1.39 -3.34 3.04
CA TRP A 32 -2.14 -3.66 4.26
C TRP A 32 -3.57 -4.14 3.99
N ILE A 33 -4.11 -3.80 2.84
CA ILE A 33 -5.48 -4.11 2.41
C ILE A 33 -5.38 -4.85 1.08
N SER A 34 -6.34 -5.75 0.78
CA SER A 34 -6.32 -6.47 -0.50
C SER A 34 -6.27 -5.54 -1.71
N ASN A 35 -5.61 -5.99 -2.78
CA ASN A 35 -5.47 -5.24 -4.04
C ASN A 35 -6.84 -4.80 -4.59
N THR A 36 -7.82 -5.71 -4.54
CA THR A 36 -9.20 -5.43 -4.99
C THR A 36 -9.86 -4.33 -4.18
N SER A 37 -9.76 -4.40 -2.84
CA SER A 37 -10.34 -3.36 -1.96
C SER A 37 -9.68 -2.01 -2.19
N THR A 38 -8.37 -1.99 -2.38
CA THR A 38 -7.61 -0.77 -2.67
C THR A 38 -8.04 -0.15 -3.99
N THR A 39 -8.12 -0.93 -5.05
CA THR A 39 -8.53 -0.44 -6.38
C THR A 39 -9.96 0.05 -6.37
N LEU A 40 -10.92 -0.69 -5.77
CA LEU A 40 -12.31 -0.27 -5.66
C LEU A 40 -12.48 1.01 -4.83
N MET A 41 -11.68 1.20 -3.79
CA MET A 41 -11.72 2.42 -2.97
C MET A 41 -11.16 3.65 -3.72
N LEU A 42 -10.13 3.47 -4.55
CA LEU A 42 -9.51 4.56 -5.29
C LEU A 42 -10.25 4.88 -6.59
N LEU A 43 -10.97 3.94 -7.16
CA LEU A 43 -11.67 4.08 -8.44
C LEU A 43 -12.65 5.26 -8.47
N PRO A 44 -13.57 5.47 -7.50
CA PRO A 44 -14.48 6.63 -7.53
C PRO A 44 -13.74 7.96 -7.48
N VAL A 45 -12.62 8.03 -6.76
CA VAL A 45 -11.79 9.24 -6.67
C VAL A 45 -11.10 9.51 -8.01
N ALA A 46 -10.58 8.46 -8.66
CA ALA A 46 -9.96 8.56 -9.97
C ALA A 46 -10.97 9.01 -11.03
N LEU A 47 -12.18 8.44 -11.03
CA LEU A 47 -13.24 8.81 -11.96
C LEU A 47 -13.68 10.28 -11.78
N ALA A 48 -13.88 10.74 -10.55
CA ALA A 48 -14.21 12.13 -10.26
C ALA A 48 -13.12 13.13 -10.72
N ILE A 49 -11.87 12.69 -10.73
CA ILE A 49 -10.75 13.48 -11.26
C ILE A 49 -10.77 13.49 -12.80
N LEU A 50 -11.03 12.34 -13.41
CA LEU A 50 -11.10 12.21 -14.86
C LEU A 50 -12.24 13.03 -15.45
N GLU A 51 -13.39 13.11 -14.80
CA GLU A 51 -14.52 13.97 -15.21
C GLU A 51 -14.16 15.47 -15.25
N LYS A 52 -13.27 15.89 -14.34
CA LYS A 52 -12.78 17.29 -14.29
C LYS A 52 -11.55 17.55 -15.17
N SER A 53 -10.89 16.50 -15.59
CA SER A 53 -9.67 16.60 -16.41
C SER A 53 -10.00 16.95 -17.85
N LYS A 54 -9.22 17.89 -18.40
CA LYS A 54 -9.29 18.22 -19.82
C LYS A 54 -8.37 17.35 -20.69
N ASP A 55 -7.57 16.46 -20.07
CA ASP A 55 -6.63 15.59 -20.78
C ASP A 55 -7.23 14.21 -21.04
N PRO A 56 -7.64 13.91 -22.30
CA PRO A 56 -8.23 12.62 -22.64
C PRO A 56 -7.25 11.45 -22.51
N ARG A 57 -5.95 11.72 -22.45
CA ARG A 57 -4.91 10.70 -22.32
C ARG A 57 -4.64 10.29 -20.88
N LEU A 58 -5.24 10.96 -19.90
CA LEU A 58 -5.03 10.69 -18.46
C LEU A 58 -5.73 9.42 -18.00
N ALA A 59 -6.88 9.05 -18.59
CA ALA A 59 -7.73 7.97 -18.10
C ALA A 59 -6.99 6.62 -18.00
N THR A 60 -6.41 6.16 -19.09
CA THR A 60 -5.72 4.86 -19.14
C THR A 60 -4.53 4.81 -18.17
N PRO A 61 -3.60 5.77 -18.15
CA PRO A 61 -2.48 5.75 -17.20
C PRO A 61 -2.89 5.84 -15.74
N LEU A 62 -3.95 6.59 -15.42
CA LEU A 62 -4.41 6.71 -14.04
C LEU A 62 -5.03 5.39 -13.54
N LEU A 63 -5.91 4.79 -14.33
CA LEU A 63 -6.58 3.54 -13.93
C LEU A 63 -5.62 2.35 -13.94
N LEU A 64 -4.79 2.19 -14.97
CA LEU A 64 -3.75 1.16 -14.99
C LEU A 64 -2.71 1.37 -13.89
N GLY A 65 -2.32 2.62 -13.64
CA GLY A 65 -1.39 2.97 -12.57
C GLY A 65 -1.89 2.51 -11.20
N ILE A 66 -3.16 2.75 -10.88
CA ILE A 66 -3.79 2.27 -9.64
C ILE A 66 -3.75 0.74 -9.56
N ALA A 67 -4.13 0.05 -10.64
CA ALA A 67 -4.21 -1.41 -10.67
C ALA A 67 -2.83 -2.07 -10.52
N TYR A 68 -1.85 -1.64 -11.30
CA TYR A 68 -0.48 -2.16 -11.21
C TYR A 68 0.17 -1.83 -9.87
N ALA A 69 -0.02 -0.61 -9.38
CA ALA A 69 0.53 -0.21 -8.09
C ALA A 69 -0.10 -0.98 -6.92
N ALA A 70 -1.40 -1.31 -6.99
CA ALA A 70 -2.03 -2.20 -6.01
C ALA A 70 -1.38 -3.59 -6.02
N SER A 71 -1.15 -4.18 -7.19
CA SER A 71 -0.52 -5.49 -7.31
C SER A 71 0.94 -5.48 -6.84
N ILE A 72 1.71 -4.47 -7.24
CA ILE A 72 3.11 -4.29 -6.81
C ILE A 72 3.17 -4.06 -5.28
N GLY A 73 2.35 -3.16 -4.74
CA GLY A 73 2.32 -2.85 -3.31
C GLY A 73 1.89 -4.03 -2.45
N GLY A 74 0.94 -4.85 -2.95
CA GLY A 74 0.47 -6.04 -2.25
C GLY A 74 1.54 -7.09 -1.96
N ILE A 75 2.66 -7.08 -2.68
CA ILE A 75 3.80 -7.96 -2.41
C ILE A 75 4.58 -7.53 -1.15
N ALA A 76 4.54 -6.25 -0.78
CA ALA A 76 5.44 -5.65 0.20
C ALA A 76 5.31 -6.22 1.62
N THR A 77 4.15 -6.71 2.02
CA THR A 77 3.93 -7.33 3.34
C THR A 77 3.30 -8.72 3.21
N PRO A 78 3.43 -9.60 4.20
CA PRO A 78 2.79 -10.92 4.21
C PRO A 78 1.27 -10.86 3.99
N ILE A 79 0.60 -9.83 4.52
CA ILE A 79 -0.86 -9.70 4.53
C ILE A 79 -1.43 -8.94 3.33
N GLY A 80 -0.59 -8.30 2.51
CA GLY A 80 -1.05 -7.49 1.37
C GLY A 80 -1.78 -8.32 0.31
N THR A 81 -1.37 -9.58 0.11
CA THR A 81 -2.09 -10.54 -0.75
C THR A 81 -2.01 -11.97 -0.20
N PRO A 82 -3.06 -12.79 -0.34
CA PRO A 82 -3.08 -14.17 0.15
C PRO A 82 -1.95 -15.04 -0.40
N THR A 83 -1.49 -14.78 -1.60
CA THR A 83 -0.39 -15.52 -2.25
C THR A 83 0.91 -15.41 -1.48
N ASN A 84 1.18 -14.30 -0.79
CA ASN A 84 2.36 -14.13 0.04
C ASN A 84 2.36 -15.11 1.21
N MET A 85 1.22 -15.23 1.90
CA MET A 85 1.05 -16.18 3.01
C MET A 85 1.16 -17.62 2.53
N ALA A 86 0.57 -17.95 1.37
CA ALA A 86 0.69 -19.29 0.78
C ALA A 86 2.15 -19.62 0.46
N PHE A 87 2.89 -18.70 -0.15
CA PHE A 87 4.33 -18.89 -0.40
C PHE A 87 5.10 -19.10 0.90
N MET A 88 4.88 -18.28 1.92
CA MET A 88 5.56 -18.39 3.21
C MET A 88 5.30 -19.75 3.87
N ALA A 89 4.07 -20.28 3.77
CA ALA A 89 3.70 -21.60 4.30
C ALA A 89 4.48 -22.72 3.58
N VAL A 90 4.45 -22.73 2.25
CA VAL A 90 5.17 -23.73 1.45
C VAL A 90 6.69 -23.63 1.66
N TYR A 91 7.24 -22.41 1.69
CA TYR A 91 8.65 -22.21 1.94
C TYR A 91 9.07 -22.74 3.31
N SER A 92 8.27 -22.49 4.33
CA SER A 92 8.50 -22.98 5.70
C SER A 92 8.48 -24.51 5.79
N GLU A 93 7.58 -25.17 5.04
CA GLU A 93 7.54 -26.65 4.96
C GLU A 93 8.76 -27.24 4.28
N VAL A 94 9.24 -26.61 3.20
CA VAL A 94 10.36 -27.14 2.39
C VAL A 94 11.72 -26.85 3.02
N SER A 95 11.87 -25.69 3.67
CA SER A 95 13.16 -25.23 4.21
C SER A 95 13.34 -25.48 5.70
N ASP A 96 12.30 -25.95 6.42
CA ASP A 96 12.26 -26.05 7.87
C ASP A 96 12.53 -24.71 8.62
N VAL A 97 12.46 -23.60 7.90
CA VAL A 97 12.74 -22.27 8.43
C VAL A 97 11.50 -21.38 8.28
N PRO A 98 10.83 -20.99 9.38
CA PRO A 98 9.68 -20.10 9.31
C PRO A 98 10.09 -18.68 8.92
N VAL A 99 9.44 -18.11 7.92
CA VAL A 99 9.65 -16.74 7.49
C VAL A 99 8.89 -15.79 8.43
N SER A 100 9.59 -14.83 9.02
CA SER A 100 8.96 -13.80 9.84
C SER A 100 8.40 -12.64 9.00
N PHE A 101 7.48 -11.86 9.59
CA PHE A 101 6.89 -10.68 8.94
C PHE A 101 7.96 -9.70 8.43
N VAL A 102 8.95 -9.39 9.27
CA VAL A 102 10.04 -8.46 8.93
C VAL A 102 10.97 -9.05 7.88
N GLN A 103 11.24 -10.35 7.93
CA GLN A 103 12.07 -11.02 6.95
C GLN A 103 11.43 -10.98 5.56
N TRP A 104 10.12 -11.24 5.46
CA TRP A 104 9.38 -11.06 4.21
C TRP A 104 9.49 -9.63 3.69
N MET A 105 9.23 -8.63 4.54
CA MET A 105 9.37 -7.23 4.15
C MET A 105 10.78 -6.89 3.68
N GLY A 106 11.79 -7.44 4.32
CA GLY A 106 13.20 -7.26 3.93
C GLY A 106 13.49 -7.74 2.50
N TRP A 107 12.82 -8.80 2.05
CA TRP A 107 12.94 -9.32 0.68
C TRP A 107 12.06 -8.55 -0.31
N ALA A 108 10.83 -8.26 0.07
CA ALA A 108 9.81 -7.73 -0.83
C ALA A 108 9.88 -6.22 -1.03
N LEU A 109 10.18 -5.44 0.02
CA LEU A 109 10.22 -3.98 -0.09
C LEU A 109 11.24 -3.45 -1.12
N PRO A 110 12.47 -3.96 -1.21
CA PRO A 110 13.40 -3.53 -2.26
C PRO A 110 12.85 -3.75 -3.66
N VAL A 111 12.17 -4.89 -3.88
CA VAL A 111 11.54 -5.22 -5.16
C VAL A 111 10.42 -4.22 -5.47
N VAL A 112 9.54 -3.94 -4.51
CA VAL A 112 8.44 -2.98 -4.67
C VAL A 112 8.97 -1.57 -4.93
N LEU A 113 9.98 -1.14 -4.20
CA LEU A 113 10.61 0.19 -4.35
C LEU A 113 11.28 0.36 -5.72
N LEU A 114 11.76 -0.73 -6.32
CA LEU A 114 12.33 -0.72 -7.66
C LEU A 114 11.23 -0.78 -8.73
N MET A 115 10.26 -1.67 -8.59
CA MET A 115 9.23 -1.91 -9.61
C MET A 115 8.23 -0.75 -9.73
N LEU A 116 7.87 -0.10 -8.61
CA LEU A 116 6.87 0.96 -8.62
C LEU A 116 7.27 2.16 -9.48
N PRO A 117 8.48 2.76 -9.35
CA PRO A 117 8.91 3.83 -10.24
C PRO A 117 9.11 3.38 -11.69
N ILE A 118 9.57 2.15 -11.94
CA ILE A 118 9.70 1.62 -13.31
C ILE A 118 8.32 1.55 -13.97
N ALA A 119 7.32 0.98 -13.28
CA ALA A 119 5.94 0.93 -13.77
C ALA A 119 5.37 2.34 -13.99
N ALA A 120 5.61 3.27 -13.07
CA ALA A 120 5.15 4.65 -13.17
C ALA A 120 5.74 5.36 -14.39
N LEU A 121 7.04 5.24 -14.63
CA LEU A 121 7.72 5.80 -15.79
C LEU A 121 7.19 5.21 -17.09
N TRP A 122 6.96 3.90 -17.11
CA TRP A 122 6.43 3.21 -18.28
C TRP A 122 5.01 3.65 -18.61
N ILE A 123 4.12 3.65 -17.65
CA ILE A 123 2.70 3.99 -17.81
C ILE A 123 2.52 5.46 -18.19
N THR A 124 3.38 6.36 -17.70
CA THR A 124 3.24 7.79 -17.91
C THR A 124 3.98 8.33 -19.16
N ARG A 125 4.57 7.46 -19.99
CA ARG A 125 5.36 7.87 -21.17
C ARG A 125 4.62 8.78 -22.14
N GLY A 126 3.32 8.52 -22.35
CA GLY A 126 2.49 9.23 -23.33
C GLY A 126 1.74 10.44 -22.79
N ILE A 127 1.89 10.77 -21.50
CA ILE A 127 1.16 11.88 -20.88
C ILE A 127 1.99 13.16 -20.96
N GLY A 128 1.33 14.25 -21.41
CA GLY A 128 1.93 15.58 -21.38
C GLY A 128 2.12 16.12 -19.95
N HIS A 129 2.93 17.19 -19.84
CA HIS A 129 3.10 17.91 -18.57
C HIS A 129 1.95 18.88 -18.29
N GLN A 130 0.95 18.95 -19.18
CA GLN A 130 -0.13 19.93 -19.15
C GLN A 130 -1.32 19.41 -18.36
N GLY A 131 -1.75 20.19 -17.39
CA GLY A 131 -3.00 20.04 -16.68
C GLY A 131 -2.83 19.97 -15.16
N SER A 132 -2.98 21.11 -14.49
CA SER A 132 -3.28 21.10 -13.05
C SER A 132 -4.70 20.59 -12.85
N VAL A 133 -4.86 19.51 -12.10
CA VAL A 133 -6.17 19.00 -11.71
C VAL A 133 -6.41 19.39 -10.26
N GLU A 134 -7.47 20.12 -10.00
CA GLU A 134 -7.87 20.44 -8.62
C GLU A 134 -8.25 19.17 -7.86
N LEU A 135 -7.42 18.82 -6.90
CA LEU A 135 -7.69 17.68 -6.02
C LEU A 135 -8.75 18.04 -4.97
N PRO A 136 -9.73 17.17 -4.73
CA PRO A 136 -10.74 17.39 -3.70
C PRO A 136 -10.09 17.62 -2.34
N ASN A 137 -10.63 18.60 -1.56
CA ASN A 137 -10.10 18.85 -0.23
C ASN A 137 -10.61 17.78 0.76
N PRO A 138 -9.75 17.01 1.42
CA PRO A 138 -10.18 15.98 2.36
C PRO A 138 -10.82 16.53 3.64
N GLY A 139 -10.74 17.85 3.89
CA GLY A 139 -11.28 18.49 5.10
C GLY A 139 -10.54 18.08 6.40
N PRO A 140 -11.03 18.46 7.59
CA PRO A 140 -10.42 18.13 8.87
C PRO A 140 -10.65 16.64 9.23
N TRP A 141 -9.70 16.05 9.98
CA TRP A 141 -9.78 14.67 10.46
C TRP A 141 -10.99 14.46 11.40
N ARG A 142 -11.80 13.46 11.11
CA ARG A 142 -12.91 13.03 11.98
C ARG A 142 -12.39 12.14 13.11
N LYS A 143 -13.05 12.16 14.28
CA LYS A 143 -12.67 11.35 15.45
C LYS A 143 -12.57 9.85 15.11
N ASN A 144 -13.52 9.32 14.33
CA ASN A 144 -13.53 7.92 13.93
C ASN A 144 -12.35 7.55 13.02
N GLU A 145 -11.95 8.45 12.12
CA GLU A 145 -10.80 8.22 11.24
C GLU A 145 -9.50 8.15 12.02
N ARG A 146 -9.34 9.00 13.03
CA ARG A 146 -8.18 8.95 13.93
C ARG A 146 -8.15 7.64 14.70
N ARG A 147 -9.29 7.17 15.24
CA ARG A 147 -9.38 5.88 15.95
C ARG A 147 -8.96 4.72 15.06
N VAL A 148 -9.54 4.63 13.86
CA VAL A 148 -9.18 3.58 12.89
C VAL A 148 -7.70 3.63 12.54
N LEU A 149 -7.15 4.84 12.29
CA LEU A 149 -5.72 4.99 12.00
C LEU A 149 -4.85 4.56 13.20
N THR A 150 -5.26 4.92 14.43
CA THR A 150 -4.51 4.53 15.64
C THR A 150 -4.50 3.01 15.81
N VAL A 151 -5.66 2.33 15.71
CA VAL A 151 -5.74 0.87 15.80
C VAL A 151 -4.88 0.25 14.70
N PHE A 152 -5.02 0.71 13.47
CA PHE A 152 -4.23 0.21 12.34
C PHE A 152 -2.72 0.34 12.57
N LEU A 153 -2.24 1.51 13.01
CA LEU A 153 -0.83 1.73 13.28
C LEU A 153 -0.31 0.87 14.43
N LEU A 154 -1.11 0.68 15.49
CA LEU A 154 -0.77 -0.20 16.60
C LEU A 154 -0.67 -1.65 16.14
N THR A 155 -1.62 -2.13 15.34
CA THR A 155 -1.59 -3.50 14.80
C THR A 155 -0.37 -3.72 13.91
N ALA A 156 -0.10 -2.78 12.99
CA ALA A 156 1.09 -2.84 12.13
C ALA A 156 2.38 -2.85 12.95
N LEU A 157 2.47 -2.01 13.99
CA LEU A 157 3.60 -1.97 14.90
C LEU A 157 3.78 -3.32 15.62
N LEU A 158 2.70 -3.90 16.14
CA LEU A 158 2.74 -5.20 16.83
C LEU A 158 3.21 -6.32 15.89
N TRP A 159 2.82 -6.34 14.62
CA TRP A 159 3.32 -7.31 13.64
C TRP A 159 4.82 -7.14 13.39
N VAL A 160 5.27 -5.91 13.11
CA VAL A 160 6.66 -5.62 12.79
C VAL A 160 7.58 -5.92 13.99
N THR A 161 7.14 -5.60 15.20
CA THR A 161 7.95 -5.75 16.42
C THR A 161 7.77 -7.08 17.13
N ARG A 162 6.95 -8.01 16.60
CA ARG A 162 6.65 -9.29 17.27
C ARG A 162 7.89 -10.18 17.48
N LYS A 163 8.69 -10.38 16.44
CA LYS A 163 9.90 -11.25 16.45
C LYS A 163 11.21 -10.50 16.21
N GLY A 164 11.18 -9.22 15.89
CA GLY A 164 12.39 -8.46 15.59
C GLY A 164 12.23 -6.98 15.92
N PRO A 165 13.28 -6.16 15.80
CA PRO A 165 14.68 -6.47 16.10
C PRO A 165 14.88 -6.67 17.61
N TRP A 166 15.94 -7.29 18.05
CA TRP A 166 16.28 -7.59 19.46
C TRP A 166 15.34 -8.53 20.23
N GLY A 167 14.84 -9.55 19.55
CA GLY A 167 14.00 -10.61 20.14
C GLY A 167 12.50 -10.34 20.12
N GLY A 168 12.07 -9.10 19.92
CA GLY A 168 10.66 -8.72 19.85
C GLY A 168 9.87 -8.86 21.15
N TRP A 169 8.68 -8.25 21.18
CA TRP A 169 7.82 -8.28 22.38
C TRP A 169 7.31 -9.68 22.76
N SER A 170 7.17 -10.60 21.80
CA SER A 170 6.76 -11.97 22.09
C SER A 170 7.77 -12.71 22.96
N SER A 171 9.06 -12.44 22.79
CA SER A 171 10.13 -12.99 23.62
C SER A 171 10.24 -12.28 24.98
N TRP A 172 10.06 -10.96 25.01
CA TRP A 172 10.12 -10.18 26.24
C TRP A 172 9.00 -10.47 27.21
N LEU A 173 7.81 -10.82 26.69
CA LEU A 173 6.63 -11.18 27.49
C LEU A 173 6.51 -12.69 27.75
N ASP A 174 7.51 -13.48 27.34
CA ASP A 174 7.52 -14.94 27.44
C ASP A 174 6.26 -15.60 26.84
N LEU A 175 5.89 -15.13 25.63
CA LEU A 175 4.72 -15.59 24.88
C LEU A 175 5.15 -16.28 23.56
N PRO A 176 5.81 -17.47 23.63
CA PRO A 176 6.39 -18.12 22.46
C PRO A 176 5.37 -18.61 21.43
N TYR A 177 4.12 -18.82 21.85
CA TYR A 177 3.03 -19.32 20.99
C TYR A 177 2.27 -18.22 20.25
N THR A 178 2.62 -16.94 20.45
CA THR A 178 1.96 -15.85 19.73
C THR A 178 2.29 -15.87 18.24
N ASN A 179 1.27 -15.76 17.40
CA ASN A 179 1.39 -15.69 15.96
C ASN A 179 0.74 -14.42 15.39
N ASP A 180 0.95 -14.16 14.10
CA ASP A 180 0.43 -12.96 13.44
C ASP A 180 -1.11 -12.92 13.39
N ALA A 181 -1.77 -14.09 13.39
CA ALA A 181 -3.22 -14.19 13.46
C ALA A 181 -3.76 -13.71 14.82
N MET A 182 -3.08 -14.04 15.92
CA MET A 182 -3.48 -13.55 17.26
C MET A 182 -3.43 -12.02 17.34
N VAL A 183 -2.40 -11.40 16.76
CA VAL A 183 -2.32 -9.94 16.72
C VAL A 183 -3.48 -9.34 15.90
N ALA A 184 -3.88 -9.99 14.80
CA ALA A 184 -5.02 -9.55 14.00
C ALA A 184 -6.36 -9.65 14.75
N PHE A 185 -6.54 -10.69 15.61
CA PHE A 185 -7.75 -10.84 16.41
C PHE A 185 -7.87 -9.85 17.56
N LEU A 186 -6.78 -9.24 18.00
CA LEU A 186 -6.76 -8.24 19.06
C LEU A 186 -7.06 -6.81 18.57
N ALA A 187 -7.05 -6.59 17.25
CA ALA A 187 -7.24 -5.28 16.61
C ALA A 187 -8.71 -5.01 16.24
#